data_cf1a1a69fb0e3cf84b64ba0b8a90ebbf
#
_entry.id   cf1a1a69fb0e3cf84b64ba0b8a90ebbf
#
_cell.length_a   1.000
_cell.length_b   1.000
_cell.length_c   1.000
_cell.angle_alpha   90.00
_cell.angle_beta   90.00
_cell.angle_gamma   90.00
#
_symmetry.space_group_name_H-M   'P 1'
#
loop_
_entity.id
_entity.type
_entity.pdbx_description
1 polymer ?
#
loop_
_entity_poly.entity_id
_entity_poly.type
_entity_poly.pdbx_seq_one_letter_code
_entity_poly.pdbx_strand_id
1 'polypeptide(L)'
;DEANFIGFLACYESGNVEYRYSGYIRALKYVISKCEDNCSEETVNRLYSSLAEGVRADWNGNVDYWQEVQESDKGLIDSKTVAEVSDKAMETSLKLNGVEDGKRSYGRMVDLLLDWYFMQQEEAE
;
A
#
# COMPACT_ATOMS: atom_id res chain seq x y z
N ASP A 1 3.01 5.21 -9.33
CA ASP A 1 3.82 4.85 -8.20
C ASP A 1 4.58 6.00 -7.59
N GLU A 2 5.21 6.79 -8.44
CA GLU A 2 5.82 8.04 -8.02
C GLU A 2 4.78 8.97 -7.39
N ALA A 3 3.56 9.01 -7.92
CA ALA A 3 2.47 9.79 -7.36
C ALA A 3 2.10 9.32 -5.94
N ASN A 4 2.10 8.02 -5.69
CA ASN A 4 1.86 7.46 -4.36
C ASN A 4 2.97 7.85 -3.38
N PHE A 5 4.21 7.83 -3.84
CA PHE A 5 5.36 8.24 -3.03
C PHE A 5 5.31 9.74 -2.72
N ILE A 6 4.99 10.57 -3.69
CA ILE A 6 4.82 12.03 -3.50
C ILE A 6 3.69 12.29 -2.49
N GLY A 7 2.59 11.55 -2.58
CA GLY A 7 1.51 11.64 -1.60
C GLY A 7 1.96 11.30 -0.19
N PHE A 8 2.79 10.27 -0.03
CA PHE A 8 3.39 9.93 1.25
C PHE A 8 4.25 11.08 1.79
N LEU A 9 5.13 11.65 0.95
CA LEU A 9 5.98 12.76 1.36
C LEU A 9 5.16 13.98 1.77
N ALA A 10 4.09 14.29 1.05
CA ALA A 10 3.20 15.39 1.38
C ALA A 10 2.57 15.20 2.77
N CYS A 11 2.12 14.00 3.07
CA CYS A 11 1.58 13.66 4.39
C CYS A 11 2.67 13.77 5.48
N TYR A 12 3.85 13.28 5.20
CA TYR A 12 4.98 13.34 6.13
C TYR A 12 5.39 14.78 6.45
N GLU A 13 5.49 15.62 5.44
CA GLU A 13 5.93 17.01 5.57
C GLU A 13 4.84 17.96 6.06
N SER A 14 3.59 17.53 6.14
CA SER A 14 2.44 18.37 6.48
C SER A 14 2.51 18.99 7.89
N GLY A 15 3.29 18.38 8.79
CA GLY A 15 3.31 18.79 10.20
C GLY A 15 2.07 18.38 10.99
N ASN A 16 1.12 17.71 10.36
CA ASN A 16 -0.11 17.22 10.99
C ASN A 16 0.04 15.75 11.36
N VAL A 17 -0.14 15.41 12.63
CA VAL A 17 0.05 14.03 13.13
C VAL A 17 -0.89 13.04 12.45
N GLU A 18 -2.15 13.44 12.23
CA GLU A 18 -3.13 12.56 11.60
C GLU A 18 -2.77 12.25 10.14
N TYR A 19 -2.32 13.26 9.40
CA TYR A 19 -1.88 13.07 8.02
C TYR A 19 -0.62 12.22 7.95
N ARG A 20 0.33 12.44 8.85
CA ARG A 20 1.54 11.62 8.92
C ARG A 20 1.20 10.16 9.21
N TYR A 21 0.31 9.91 10.16
CA TYR A 21 -0.15 8.56 10.48
C TYR A 21 -0.83 7.90 9.28
N SER A 22 -1.73 8.62 8.60
CA SER A 22 -2.40 8.11 7.40
C SER A 22 -1.43 7.77 6.29
N GLY A 23 -0.41 8.61 6.09
CA GLY A 23 0.65 8.35 5.12
C GLY A 23 1.44 7.09 5.45
N TYR A 24 1.78 6.89 6.71
CA TYR A 24 2.49 5.69 7.15
C TYR A 24 1.67 4.41 6.99
N ILE A 25 0.40 4.44 7.34
CA ILE A 25 -0.49 3.27 7.17
C ILE A 25 -0.61 2.89 5.71
N ARG A 26 -0.73 3.87 4.83
CA ARG A 26 -0.82 3.61 3.40
C ARG A 26 0.50 3.07 2.84
N ALA A 27 1.62 3.64 3.26
CA ALA A 27 2.95 3.14 2.88
C ALA A 27 3.17 1.70 3.37
N LEU A 28 2.73 1.40 4.58
CA LEU A 28 2.81 0.06 5.17
C LEU A 28 2.12 -0.98 4.30
N LYS A 29 0.98 -0.63 3.72
CA LYS A 29 0.25 -1.53 2.80
C LYS A 29 1.14 -1.98 1.63
N TYR A 30 1.87 -1.04 1.02
CA TYR A 30 2.75 -1.37 -0.11
C TYR A 30 3.95 -2.20 0.33
N VAL A 31 4.52 -1.88 1.50
CA VAL A 31 5.66 -2.63 2.05
C VAL A 31 5.26 -4.07 2.36
N ILE A 32 4.14 -4.27 3.02
CA ILE A 32 3.63 -5.60 3.35
C ILE A 32 3.36 -6.41 2.09
N SER A 33 2.70 -5.80 1.11
CA SER A 33 2.37 -6.45 -0.15
C SER A 33 3.64 -6.92 -0.89
N LYS A 34 4.65 -6.06 -0.97
CA LYS A 34 5.92 -6.43 -1.60
C LYS A 34 6.63 -7.53 -0.83
N CYS A 35 6.58 -7.48 0.49
CA CYS A 35 7.18 -8.50 1.34
C CYS A 35 6.48 -9.85 1.16
N GLU A 36 5.16 -9.87 1.08
CA GLU A 36 4.39 -11.09 0.82
C GLU A 36 4.78 -11.74 -0.52
N ASP A 37 5.05 -10.93 -1.53
CA ASP A 37 5.42 -11.42 -2.85
C ASP A 37 6.88 -11.91 -2.95
N ASN A 38 7.78 -11.38 -2.12
CA ASN A 38 9.21 -11.60 -2.29
C ASN A 38 9.93 -12.22 -1.10
N CYS A 39 9.31 -12.25 0.07
CA CYS A 39 9.92 -12.74 1.31
C CYS A 39 9.32 -14.07 1.74
N SER A 40 10.00 -14.76 2.65
CA SER A 40 9.48 -15.98 3.24
C SER A 40 8.30 -15.69 4.16
N GLU A 41 7.44 -16.69 4.36
CA GLU A 41 6.31 -16.62 5.28
C GLU A 41 6.77 -16.25 6.70
N GLU A 42 7.90 -16.78 7.13
CA GLU A 42 8.49 -16.45 8.44
C GLU A 42 8.81 -14.95 8.56
N THR A 43 9.39 -14.37 7.52
CA THR A 43 9.72 -12.93 7.48
C THR A 43 8.46 -12.08 7.53
N VAL A 44 7.44 -12.45 6.77
CA VAL A 44 6.14 -11.75 6.77
C VAL A 44 5.50 -11.81 8.15
N ASN A 45 5.49 -12.97 8.79
CA ASN A 45 4.94 -13.14 10.13
C ASN A 45 5.70 -12.31 11.16
N ARG A 46 7.02 -12.24 11.04
CA ARG A 46 7.85 -11.39 11.89
C ARG A 46 7.49 -9.91 11.72
N LEU A 47 7.28 -9.48 10.49
CA LEU A 47 6.87 -8.10 10.20
C LEU A 47 5.54 -7.77 10.86
N TYR A 48 4.52 -8.63 10.68
CA TYR A 48 3.23 -8.45 11.33
C TYR A 48 3.35 -8.40 12.86
N SER A 49 4.17 -9.27 13.43
CA SER A 49 4.35 -9.34 14.88
C SER A 49 5.05 -8.10 15.44
N SER A 50 5.85 -7.41 14.63
CA SER A 50 6.58 -6.22 15.05
C SER A 50 5.70 -4.96 15.06
N LEU A 51 4.51 -5.00 14.46
CA LEU A 51 3.62 -3.85 14.39
C LEU A 51 3.05 -3.52 15.78
N ALA A 52 2.95 -2.23 16.08
CA ALA A 52 2.31 -1.77 17.30
C ALA A 52 0.84 -2.22 17.33
N GLU A 53 0.32 -2.46 18.54
CA GLU A 53 -1.04 -2.97 18.73
C GLU A 53 -2.10 -2.08 18.06
N GLY A 54 -2.00 -0.77 18.22
CA GLY A 54 -2.93 0.19 17.61
C GLY A 54 -2.88 0.17 16.08
N VAL A 55 -1.69 0.06 15.52
CA VAL A 55 -1.50 -0.06 14.06
C VAL A 55 -2.13 -1.35 13.54
N ARG A 56 -1.91 -2.43 14.26
CA ARG A 56 -2.46 -3.75 13.90
C ARG A 56 -3.99 -3.74 13.95
N ALA A 57 -4.58 -3.11 14.98
CA ALA A 57 -6.02 -2.97 15.11
C ALA A 57 -6.62 -2.16 13.96
N ASP A 58 -6.01 -1.05 13.58
CA ASP A 58 -6.46 -0.23 12.45
C ASP A 58 -6.36 -0.98 11.12
N TRP A 59 -5.28 -1.73 10.93
CA TRP A 59 -5.09 -2.56 9.75
C TRP A 59 -6.18 -3.62 9.64
N ASN A 60 -6.43 -4.36 10.72
CA ASN A 60 -7.46 -5.41 10.74
C ASN A 60 -8.86 -4.83 10.58
N GLY A 61 -9.13 -3.69 11.20
CA GLY A 61 -10.40 -3.01 11.05
C GLY A 61 -10.69 -2.59 9.61
N ASN A 62 -9.67 -2.14 8.90
CA ASN A 62 -9.81 -1.79 7.49
C ASN A 62 -10.10 -3.02 6.62
N VAL A 63 -9.41 -4.13 6.86
CA VAL A 63 -9.64 -5.39 6.16
C VAL A 63 -11.06 -5.88 6.41
N ASP A 64 -11.50 -5.89 7.66
CA ASP A 64 -12.83 -6.33 8.05
C ASP A 64 -13.92 -5.47 7.41
N TYR A 65 -13.74 -4.16 7.39
CA TYR A 65 -14.66 -3.22 6.74
C TYR A 65 -14.86 -3.57 5.26
N TRP A 66 -13.77 -3.77 4.53
CA TRP A 66 -13.86 -4.07 3.10
C TRP A 66 -14.45 -5.44 2.83
N GLN A 67 -14.20 -6.42 3.71
CA GLN A 67 -14.84 -7.73 3.61
C GLN A 67 -16.35 -7.62 3.80
N GLU A 68 -16.81 -6.87 4.78
CA GLU A 68 -18.24 -6.62 5.00
C GLU A 68 -18.89 -5.94 3.80
N VAL A 69 -18.23 -4.96 3.20
CA VAL A 69 -18.72 -4.29 2.00
C VAL A 69 -18.89 -5.28 0.85
N GLN A 70 -17.91 -6.17 0.66
CA GLN A 70 -17.99 -7.19 -0.39
C GLN A 70 -19.13 -8.19 -0.13
N GLU A 71 -19.31 -8.61 1.11
CA GLU A 71 -20.36 -9.56 1.49
C GLU A 71 -21.76 -8.95 1.40
N SER A 72 -21.89 -7.67 1.73
CA SER A 72 -23.19 -6.95 1.69
C SER A 72 -23.60 -6.53 0.29
N ASP A 73 -22.66 -6.51 -0.65
CA ASP A 73 -22.92 -6.09 -2.02
C ASP A 73 -23.54 -7.24 -2.84
N LYS A 74 -24.85 -7.36 -2.74
CA LYS A 74 -25.65 -8.38 -3.47
C LYS A 74 -26.34 -7.81 -4.70
N GLY A 75 -25.75 -6.80 -5.33
CA GLY A 75 -26.28 -6.20 -6.54
C GLY A 75 -26.15 -7.09 -7.77
N LEU A 76 -26.58 -6.58 -8.93
CA LEU A 76 -26.49 -7.29 -10.21
C LEU A 76 -25.04 -7.61 -10.62
N ILE A 77 -24.08 -6.83 -10.10
CA ILE A 77 -22.66 -7.03 -10.36
C ILE A 77 -21.97 -7.21 -9.01
N ASP A 78 -21.30 -8.35 -8.84
CA ASP A 78 -20.52 -8.64 -7.65
C ASP A 78 -19.36 -7.64 -7.52
N SER A 79 -19.16 -7.08 -6.33
CA SER A 79 -18.07 -6.14 -6.06
C SER A 79 -16.69 -6.74 -6.37
N LYS A 80 -16.52 -8.03 -6.15
CA LYS A 80 -15.28 -8.75 -6.51
C LYS A 80 -15.04 -8.72 -8.01
N THR A 81 -16.09 -8.96 -8.82
CA THR A 81 -16.02 -8.91 -10.28
C THR A 81 -15.70 -7.49 -10.75
N VAL A 82 -16.31 -6.48 -10.15
CA VAL A 82 -16.03 -5.07 -10.46
C VAL A 82 -14.57 -4.75 -10.15
N ALA A 83 -14.05 -5.20 -9.01
CA ALA A 83 -12.65 -4.98 -8.63
C ALA A 83 -11.69 -5.63 -9.62
N GLU A 84 -11.98 -6.86 -10.07
CA GLU A 84 -11.16 -7.57 -11.06
C GLU A 84 -11.15 -6.85 -12.41
N VAL A 85 -12.31 -6.40 -12.88
CA VAL A 85 -12.42 -5.64 -14.13
C VAL A 85 -11.70 -4.31 -14.04
N SER A 86 -11.87 -3.59 -12.93
CA SER A 86 -11.16 -2.33 -12.68
C SER A 86 -9.64 -2.51 -12.68
N ASP A 87 -9.16 -3.58 -12.07
CA ASP A 87 -7.73 -3.90 -12.01
C ASP A 87 -7.16 -4.15 -13.41
N LYS A 88 -7.87 -4.93 -14.23
CA LYS A 88 -7.46 -5.21 -15.61
C LYS A 88 -7.48 -3.94 -16.47
N ALA A 89 -8.51 -3.12 -16.32
CA ALA A 89 -8.63 -1.85 -17.04
C ALA A 89 -7.48 -0.91 -16.65
N MET A 90 -7.14 -0.83 -15.38
CA MET A 90 -6.05 -0.02 -14.87
C MET A 90 -4.71 -0.49 -15.42
N GLU A 91 -4.44 -1.80 -15.40
CA GLU A 91 -3.19 -2.36 -15.93
C GLU A 91 -3.06 -2.08 -17.43
N THR A 92 -4.14 -2.26 -18.19
CA THR A 92 -4.16 -1.96 -19.62
C THR A 92 -3.89 -0.48 -19.87
N SER A 93 -4.53 0.39 -19.10
CA SER A 93 -4.32 1.84 -19.22
C SER A 93 -2.87 2.23 -18.93
N LEU A 94 -2.25 1.66 -17.90
CA LEU A 94 -0.85 1.91 -17.58
C LEU A 94 0.07 1.51 -18.71
N LYS A 95 -0.14 0.33 -19.28
CA LYS A 95 0.68 -0.17 -20.41
C LYS A 95 0.51 0.69 -21.67
N LEU A 96 -0.71 1.11 -21.97
CA LEU A 96 -1.01 1.97 -23.11
C LEU A 96 -0.37 3.36 -22.95
N ASN A 97 -0.18 3.82 -21.74
CA ASN A 97 0.45 5.11 -21.44
C ASN A 97 1.97 5.00 -21.27
N GLY A 98 2.57 3.89 -21.67
CA GLY A 98 4.02 3.71 -21.66
C GLY A 98 4.62 3.20 -20.37
N VAL A 99 3.78 2.73 -19.44
CA VAL A 99 4.25 2.05 -18.22
C VAL A 99 4.42 0.57 -18.53
N GLU A 100 5.62 0.18 -18.93
CA GLU A 100 5.91 -1.19 -19.41
C GLU A 100 5.56 -2.28 -18.40
N ASP A 101 5.75 -1.98 -17.12
CA ASP A 101 5.57 -2.96 -16.03
C ASP A 101 4.10 -3.13 -15.62
N GLY A 102 3.20 -2.25 -16.04
CA GLY A 102 1.81 -2.25 -15.57
C GLY A 102 1.75 -2.13 -14.04
N LYS A 103 1.04 -3.04 -13.38
CA LYS A 103 0.91 -3.05 -11.91
C LYS A 103 2.23 -3.25 -11.15
N ARG A 104 3.23 -3.83 -11.78
CA ARG A 104 4.54 -4.01 -11.16
C ARG A 104 5.17 -2.68 -10.76
N SER A 105 4.79 -1.60 -11.45
CA SER A 105 5.27 -0.26 -11.12
C SER A 105 4.93 0.15 -9.68
N TYR A 106 3.88 -0.41 -9.09
CA TYR A 106 3.53 -0.12 -7.70
C TYR A 106 4.60 -0.58 -6.71
N GLY A 107 5.39 -1.58 -7.07
CA GLY A 107 6.54 -2.00 -6.26
C GLY A 107 7.62 -0.93 -6.16
N ARG A 108 7.69 -0.04 -7.12
CA ARG A 108 8.66 1.07 -7.12
C ARG A 108 8.45 2.05 -5.98
N MET A 109 7.21 2.15 -5.48
CA MET A 109 6.94 2.97 -4.30
C MET A 109 7.76 2.49 -3.10
N VAL A 110 7.86 1.17 -2.92
CA VAL A 110 8.65 0.61 -1.82
C VAL A 110 10.14 0.91 -2.01
N ASP A 111 10.64 0.83 -3.23
CA ASP A 111 12.03 1.17 -3.52
C ASP A 111 12.32 2.64 -3.20
N LEU A 112 11.42 3.53 -3.58
CA LEU A 112 11.54 4.96 -3.28
C LEU A 112 11.47 5.23 -1.77
N LEU A 113 10.60 4.51 -1.04
CA LEU A 113 10.51 4.61 0.41
C LEU A 113 11.81 4.18 1.08
N LEU A 114 12.42 3.09 0.61
CA LEU A 114 13.69 2.61 1.14
C LEU A 114 14.81 3.62 0.89
N ASP A 115 14.89 4.16 -0.31
CA ASP A 115 15.89 5.17 -0.66
C ASP A 115 15.74 6.41 0.22
N TRP A 116 14.51 6.89 0.38
CA TRP A 116 14.20 8.02 1.25
C TRP A 116 14.59 7.75 2.69
N TYR A 117 14.25 6.57 3.20
CA TYR A 117 14.57 6.18 4.57
C TYR A 117 16.09 6.18 4.83
N PHE A 118 16.86 5.60 3.92
CA PHE A 118 18.31 5.57 4.05
C PHE A 118 18.93 6.96 3.94
N MET A 119 18.42 7.82 3.09
CA MET A 119 18.84 9.22 3.03
C MET A 119 18.61 9.94 4.36
N GLN A 120 17.46 9.71 5.01
CA GLN A 120 17.16 10.30 6.31
C GLN A 120 18.15 9.82 7.38
N GLN A 121 18.56 8.56 7.34
CA GLN A 121 19.54 8.01 8.27
C GLN A 121 20.93 8.66 8.08
N GLU A 122 21.34 8.88 6.85
CA GLU A 122 22.62 9.54 6.54
C GLU A 122 22.63 10.98 7.02
N GLU A 123 21.54 11.73 6.85
CA GLU A 123 21.42 13.11 7.32
C GLU A 123 21.42 13.20 8.87
N ALA A 124 20.95 12.15 9.55
CA ALA A 124 20.92 12.11 11.00
C ALA A 124 22.31 11.86 11.64
N GLU A 125 23.23 11.30 10.84
CA GLU A 125 24.62 11.09 11.25
C GLU A 125 25.48 12.33 11.01
#